data_6babee9ae23375da575f1f8fc1999ba5
#
_entry.id   6babee9ae23375da575f1f8fc1999ba5
#
_cell.length_a   1.000
_cell.length_b   1.000
_cell.length_c   1.000
_cell.angle_alpha   90.00
_cell.angle_beta   90.00
_cell.angle_gamma   90.00
#
_symmetry.space_group_name_H-M   'P 1'
#
loop_
_entity.id
_entity.type
_entity.pdbx_description
1 polymer ?
#
loop_
_entity_poly.entity_id
_entity_poly.type
_entity_poly.pdbx_seq_one_letter_code
_entity_poly.pdbx_strand_id
1 'polypeptide(L)'
;IRACYEASGAGFVLHRVLKRDGFHCEVIAPSLIPRKPGDRRKTDRIDAKMLAKLYRSGHLTPVHIPNEDQEALRRLIRLRYAYQEQCKSTKRRISGILLSHGLVFRGGKSLWTKKHLAWLKQQRRELEGPLHTALVTELEHLEYMQTQRNALDDDIGRYAQSSPYRGKVEALCCLRGVKTLTAMTLLSEIYDIHRFRSPRALMAYLGLVPKEKSSGDREQKGSITKAGNSHARRILVEAAWNNRHNAGADLILRRRRQGQPPEVVAIAMKAQHRLSRKFRRLWLKKHPNVAVVAVARELCGFVWAIMKAAPQY
;
A
#
# COMPACT_ATOMS: atom_id res chain seq x y z
N ILE A 1 -28.59 4.90 23.29
CA ILE A 1 -28.72 4.22 21.99
C ILE A 1 -27.31 3.85 21.51
N ARG A 2 -27.15 2.62 21.02
CA ARG A 2 -25.91 2.19 20.35
C ARG A 2 -26.19 2.01 18.86
N ALA A 3 -25.34 2.56 18.01
CA ALA A 3 -25.44 2.49 16.56
C ALA A 3 -24.22 1.81 15.95
N CYS A 4 -24.38 1.20 14.80
CA CYS A 4 -23.26 0.74 13.98
C CYS A 4 -23.62 0.81 12.50
N TYR A 5 -22.59 0.98 11.65
CA TYR A 5 -22.76 0.92 10.20
C TYR A 5 -21.52 0.33 9.53
N GLU A 6 -21.67 -0.15 8.30
CA GLU A 6 -20.55 -0.68 7.52
C GLU A 6 -19.61 0.44 7.04
N ALA A 7 -18.29 0.21 7.15
CA ALA A 7 -17.32 1.10 6.55
C ALA A 7 -17.50 1.13 5.02
N SER A 8 -17.73 2.31 4.49
CA SER A 8 -18.02 2.54 3.08
C SER A 8 -17.27 3.77 2.54
N GLY A 9 -17.53 4.13 1.28
CA GLY A 9 -17.04 5.36 0.66
C GLY A 9 -17.52 6.65 1.34
N ALA A 10 -18.59 6.60 2.15
CA ALA A 10 -19.10 7.74 2.91
C ALA A 10 -18.16 8.19 4.05
N GLY A 11 -17.10 7.43 4.35
CA GLY A 11 -16.12 7.80 5.37
C GLY A 11 -16.66 7.72 6.81
N PHE A 12 -16.15 8.61 7.68
CA PHE A 12 -16.39 8.56 9.12
C PHE A 12 -17.19 9.77 9.67
N VAL A 13 -17.74 10.60 8.78
CA VAL A 13 -18.48 11.81 9.19
C VAL A 13 -19.67 11.46 10.09
N LEU A 14 -20.47 10.47 9.69
CA LEU A 14 -21.63 10.01 10.48
C LEU A 14 -21.21 9.54 11.88
N HIS A 15 -20.12 8.78 12.01
CA HIS A 15 -19.58 8.39 13.31
C HIS A 15 -19.23 9.61 14.17
N ARG A 16 -18.55 10.61 13.58
CA ARG A 16 -18.13 11.82 14.30
C ARG A 16 -19.32 12.64 14.77
N VAL A 17 -20.34 12.80 13.92
CA VAL A 17 -21.59 13.50 14.28
C VAL A 17 -22.30 12.78 15.42
N LEU A 18 -22.56 11.47 15.27
CA LEU A 18 -23.25 10.71 16.32
C LEU A 18 -22.49 10.71 17.65
N LYS A 19 -21.15 10.61 17.59
CA LYS A 19 -20.32 10.67 18.79
C LYS A 19 -20.37 12.04 19.47
N ARG A 20 -20.36 13.14 18.69
CA ARG A 20 -20.51 14.50 19.21
C ARG A 20 -21.87 14.70 19.88
N ASP A 21 -22.92 14.10 19.32
CA ASP A 21 -24.29 14.17 19.83
C ASP A 21 -24.54 13.16 20.97
N GLY A 22 -23.48 12.55 21.53
CA GLY A 22 -23.54 11.66 22.71
C GLY A 22 -23.93 10.21 22.41
N PHE A 23 -24.06 9.81 21.15
CA PHE A 23 -24.38 8.43 20.78
C PHE A 23 -23.13 7.57 20.68
N HIS A 24 -23.20 6.34 21.16
CA HIS A 24 -22.17 5.33 20.92
C HIS A 24 -22.34 4.77 19.50
N CYS A 25 -21.38 5.04 18.62
CA CYS A 25 -21.41 4.57 17.23
C CYS A 25 -20.11 3.83 16.87
N GLU A 26 -20.23 2.65 16.27
CA GLU A 26 -19.11 1.88 15.75
C GLU A 26 -19.21 1.72 14.25
N VAL A 27 -18.06 1.78 13.57
CA VAL A 27 -17.94 1.52 12.13
C VAL A 27 -17.37 0.11 11.96
N ILE A 28 -18.06 -0.72 11.20
CA ILE A 28 -17.79 -2.15 11.12
C ILE A 28 -17.03 -2.50 9.85
N ALA A 29 -16.08 -3.45 9.95
CA ALA A 29 -15.31 -3.94 8.82
C ALA A 29 -16.17 -4.85 7.92
N PRO A 30 -16.50 -4.46 6.67
CA PRO A 30 -17.44 -5.21 5.81
C PRO A 30 -16.97 -6.62 5.50
N SER A 31 -15.65 -6.80 5.33
CA SER A 31 -15.04 -8.11 4.99
C SER A 31 -15.03 -9.11 6.16
N LEU A 32 -15.35 -8.65 7.36
CA LEU A 32 -15.37 -9.48 8.58
C LEU A 32 -16.79 -9.73 9.11
N ILE A 33 -17.82 -9.26 8.40
CA ILE A 33 -19.22 -9.53 8.78
C ILE A 33 -19.53 -10.99 8.42
N PRO A 34 -19.97 -11.81 9.41
CA PRO A 34 -20.39 -13.19 9.15
C PRO A 34 -21.59 -13.23 8.19
N ARG A 35 -21.49 -14.02 7.13
CA ARG A 35 -22.59 -14.26 6.17
C ARG A 35 -22.99 -15.73 6.22
N LYS A 36 -24.29 -15.99 6.19
CA LYS A 36 -24.79 -17.36 6.07
C LYS A 36 -24.64 -17.85 4.63
N PRO A 37 -24.09 -19.06 4.40
CA PRO A 37 -24.09 -19.67 3.08
C PRO A 37 -25.53 -19.82 2.58
N GLY A 38 -25.81 -19.42 1.34
CA GLY A 38 -27.13 -19.56 0.72
C GLY A 38 -28.08 -18.38 0.85
N ASP A 39 -27.71 -17.32 1.56
CA ASP A 39 -28.53 -16.10 1.64
C ASP A 39 -28.41 -15.30 0.34
N ARG A 40 -29.38 -15.49 -0.57
CA ARG A 40 -29.41 -14.88 -1.93
C ARG A 40 -30.18 -13.56 -1.98
N ARG A 41 -30.92 -13.21 -0.93
CA ARG A 41 -31.69 -11.96 -0.89
C ARG A 41 -30.89 -10.88 -0.19
N LYS A 42 -30.53 -9.84 -0.93
CA LYS A 42 -29.84 -8.68 -0.42
C LYS A 42 -30.74 -7.45 -0.57
N THR A 43 -31.20 -6.91 0.56
CA THR A 43 -31.86 -5.61 0.64
C THR A 43 -31.29 -4.86 1.84
N ASP A 44 -31.24 -3.54 1.74
CA ASP A 44 -30.70 -2.69 2.82
C ASP A 44 -31.40 -2.95 4.17
N ARG A 45 -32.70 -3.24 4.14
CA ARG A 45 -33.49 -3.55 5.35
C ARG A 45 -33.06 -4.89 5.99
N ILE A 46 -32.77 -5.90 5.20
CA ILE A 46 -32.28 -7.21 5.68
C ILE A 46 -30.87 -7.06 6.23
N ASP A 47 -30.01 -6.36 5.50
CA ASP A 47 -28.62 -6.10 5.90
C ASP A 47 -28.58 -5.31 7.21
N ALA A 48 -29.39 -4.26 7.36
CA ALA A 48 -29.48 -3.48 8.60
C ALA A 48 -29.96 -4.32 9.80
N LYS A 49 -31.00 -5.16 9.62
CA LYS A 49 -31.47 -6.08 10.68
C LYS A 49 -30.42 -7.11 11.08
N MET A 50 -29.71 -7.66 10.09
CA MET A 50 -28.61 -8.61 10.34
C MET A 50 -27.48 -7.93 11.10
N LEU A 51 -27.06 -6.74 10.65
CA LEU A 51 -26.03 -5.95 11.30
C LEU A 51 -26.37 -5.64 12.76
N ALA A 52 -27.60 -5.20 13.03
CA ALA A 52 -28.08 -4.93 14.39
C ALA A 52 -28.07 -6.18 15.29
N LYS A 53 -28.49 -7.34 14.77
CA LYS A 53 -28.44 -8.62 15.51
C LYS A 53 -27.00 -9.03 15.83
N LEU A 54 -26.11 -9.01 14.84
CA LEU A 54 -24.69 -9.32 15.02
C LEU A 54 -23.98 -8.35 15.95
N TYR A 55 -24.36 -7.06 15.91
CA TYR A 55 -23.85 -6.05 16.81
C TYR A 55 -24.24 -6.34 18.26
N ARG A 56 -25.51 -6.62 18.50
CA ARG A 56 -26.03 -6.98 19.83
C ARG A 56 -25.36 -8.23 20.41
N SER A 57 -25.02 -9.21 19.56
CA SER A 57 -24.34 -10.45 19.98
C SER A 57 -22.81 -10.33 20.07
N GLY A 58 -22.22 -9.18 19.78
CA GLY A 58 -20.77 -8.97 19.86
C GLY A 58 -19.94 -9.62 18.75
N HIS A 59 -20.55 -10.05 17.63
CA HIS A 59 -19.88 -10.76 16.54
C HIS A 59 -19.32 -9.85 15.46
N LEU A 60 -19.36 -8.53 15.64
CA LEU A 60 -18.83 -7.57 14.68
C LEU A 60 -17.45 -7.05 15.07
N THR A 61 -16.62 -6.82 14.07
CA THR A 61 -15.28 -6.26 14.27
C THR A 61 -15.27 -4.78 13.90
N PRO A 62 -15.10 -3.86 14.87
CA PRO A 62 -15.02 -2.44 14.57
C PRO A 62 -13.71 -2.10 13.85
N VAL A 63 -13.76 -1.10 12.96
CA VAL A 63 -12.58 -0.51 12.35
C VAL A 63 -12.02 0.59 13.24
N HIS A 64 -10.71 0.76 13.19
CA HIS A 64 -10.07 1.92 13.80
C HIS A 64 -10.39 3.18 12.99
N ILE A 65 -10.90 4.21 13.66
CA ILE A 65 -11.29 5.48 13.04
C ILE A 65 -10.12 6.45 13.17
N PRO A 66 -9.57 6.93 12.05
CA PRO A 66 -8.51 7.93 12.05
C PRO A 66 -9.06 9.30 12.49
N ASN A 67 -8.17 10.20 12.94
CA ASN A 67 -8.51 11.60 12.99
C ASN A 67 -8.63 12.20 11.58
N GLU A 68 -9.12 13.43 11.46
CA GLU A 68 -9.39 14.06 10.16
C GLU A 68 -8.13 14.27 9.34
N ASP A 69 -7.03 14.70 9.97
CA ASP A 69 -5.75 14.91 9.30
C ASP A 69 -5.16 13.60 8.74
N GLN A 70 -5.26 12.52 9.52
CA GLN A 70 -4.83 11.18 9.07
C GLN A 70 -5.68 10.67 7.91
N GLU A 71 -6.99 10.94 7.93
CA GLU A 71 -7.89 10.58 6.84
C GLU A 71 -7.58 11.39 5.59
N ALA A 72 -7.34 12.70 5.71
CA ALA A 72 -6.95 13.59 4.63
C ALA A 72 -5.61 13.16 3.99
N LEU A 73 -4.58 12.89 4.82
CA LEU A 73 -3.30 12.38 4.33
C LEU A 73 -3.44 11.06 3.59
N ARG A 74 -4.24 10.13 4.12
CA ARG A 74 -4.51 8.86 3.43
C ARG A 74 -5.18 9.09 2.09
N ARG A 75 -6.11 10.02 1.99
CA ARG A 75 -6.77 10.39 0.74
C ARG A 75 -5.77 10.93 -0.28
N LEU A 76 -4.88 11.83 0.14
CA LEU A 76 -3.82 12.39 -0.71
C LEU A 76 -2.91 11.29 -1.27
N ILE A 77 -2.42 10.41 -0.42
CA ILE A 77 -1.54 9.31 -0.83
C ILE A 77 -2.26 8.34 -1.77
N ARG A 78 -3.51 8.00 -1.50
CA ARG A 78 -4.30 7.13 -2.38
C ARG A 78 -4.60 7.80 -3.72
N LEU A 79 -4.84 9.11 -3.76
CA LEU A 79 -4.98 9.87 -5.00
C LEU A 79 -3.70 9.78 -5.84
N ARG A 80 -2.53 9.99 -5.23
CA ARG A 80 -1.23 9.81 -5.91
C ARG A 80 -1.11 8.42 -6.55
N TYR A 81 -1.55 7.37 -5.87
CA TYR A 81 -1.55 6.02 -6.43
C TYR A 81 -2.58 5.83 -7.55
N ALA A 82 -3.73 6.47 -7.47
CA ALA A 82 -4.71 6.47 -8.56
C ALA A 82 -4.10 7.06 -9.84
N TYR A 83 -3.43 8.19 -9.77
CA TYR A 83 -2.69 8.76 -10.91
C TYR A 83 -1.60 7.84 -11.44
N GLN A 84 -0.89 7.14 -10.56
CA GLN A 84 0.11 6.14 -10.97
C GLN A 84 -0.52 4.99 -11.78
N GLU A 85 -1.67 4.48 -11.38
CA GLU A 85 -2.38 3.42 -12.12
C GLU A 85 -2.97 3.94 -13.43
N GLN A 86 -3.49 5.17 -13.45
CA GLN A 86 -3.93 5.82 -14.68
C GLN A 86 -2.78 5.98 -15.67
N CYS A 87 -1.60 6.46 -15.25
CA CYS A 87 -0.41 6.51 -16.09
C CYS A 87 -0.05 5.14 -16.70
N LYS A 88 -0.13 4.06 -15.91
CA LYS A 88 0.12 2.70 -16.41
C LYS A 88 -0.93 2.26 -17.43
N SER A 89 -2.19 2.59 -17.18
CA SER A 89 -3.29 2.27 -18.11
C SER A 89 -3.13 3.01 -19.43
N THR A 90 -2.88 4.33 -19.38
CA THR A 90 -2.63 5.16 -20.56
C THR A 90 -1.44 4.66 -21.37
N LYS A 91 -0.32 4.31 -20.71
CA LYS A 91 0.84 3.70 -21.38
C LYS A 91 0.50 2.42 -22.13
N ARG A 92 -0.37 1.58 -21.56
CA ARG A 92 -0.83 0.36 -22.23
C ARG A 92 -1.71 0.67 -23.45
N ARG A 93 -2.60 1.67 -23.36
CA ARG A 93 -3.43 2.13 -24.50
C ARG A 93 -2.55 2.67 -25.62
N ILE A 94 -1.60 3.54 -25.32
CA ILE A 94 -0.63 4.05 -26.32
C ILE A 94 0.10 2.90 -27.00
N SER A 95 0.61 1.94 -26.24
CA SER A 95 1.29 0.76 -26.82
C SER A 95 0.34 -0.08 -27.67
N GLY A 96 -0.93 -0.21 -27.29
CA GLY A 96 -1.96 -0.90 -28.07
C GLY A 96 -2.26 -0.20 -29.40
N ILE A 97 -2.45 1.13 -29.40
CA ILE A 97 -2.67 1.95 -30.59
C ILE A 97 -1.52 1.76 -31.59
N LEU A 98 -0.28 1.89 -31.13
CA LEU A 98 0.88 1.76 -32.00
C LEU A 98 1.01 0.34 -32.58
N LEU A 99 0.84 -0.68 -31.72
CA LEU A 99 0.98 -2.08 -32.12
C LEU A 99 -0.07 -2.50 -33.16
N SER A 100 -1.32 -2.06 -32.98
CA SER A 100 -2.42 -2.39 -33.91
C SER A 100 -2.23 -1.77 -35.32
N HIS A 101 -1.35 -0.79 -35.45
CA HIS A 101 -0.99 -0.17 -36.73
C HIS A 101 0.43 -0.54 -37.20
N GLY A 102 1.03 -1.59 -36.61
CA GLY A 102 2.34 -2.08 -37.02
C GLY A 102 3.52 -1.18 -36.63
N LEU A 103 3.28 -0.15 -35.80
CA LEU A 103 4.29 0.81 -35.36
C LEU A 103 5.02 0.25 -34.15
N VAL A 104 6.18 -0.37 -34.39
CA VAL A 104 6.96 -1.06 -33.37
C VAL A 104 8.30 -0.34 -33.12
N PHE A 105 8.54 0.03 -31.88
CA PHE A 105 9.82 0.60 -31.48
C PHE A 105 10.92 -0.46 -31.48
N ARG A 106 11.94 -0.27 -32.34
CA ARG A 106 13.09 -1.18 -32.48
C ARG A 106 14.39 -0.63 -31.86
N GLY A 107 14.36 0.56 -31.26
CA GLY A 107 15.51 1.26 -30.70
C GLY A 107 16.01 0.74 -29.34
N GLY A 108 15.45 -0.36 -28.82
CA GLY A 108 15.86 -0.98 -27.55
C GLY A 108 14.81 -1.94 -26.98
N LYS A 109 15.23 -2.73 -25.96
CA LYS A 109 14.36 -3.73 -25.30
C LYS A 109 13.33 -3.11 -24.32
N SER A 110 13.56 -1.90 -23.85
CA SER A 110 12.72 -1.27 -22.82
C SER A 110 11.96 -0.07 -23.39
N LEU A 111 10.65 -0.06 -23.16
CA LEU A 111 9.77 1.05 -23.46
C LEU A 111 9.88 2.17 -22.40
N TRP A 112 9.40 3.37 -22.73
CA TRP A 112 9.33 4.55 -21.83
C TRP A 112 10.70 5.08 -21.39
N THR A 113 11.76 4.73 -22.11
CA THR A 113 13.10 5.32 -22.02
C THR A 113 13.17 6.63 -22.82
N LYS A 114 14.23 7.44 -22.61
CA LYS A 114 14.45 8.66 -23.40
C LYS A 114 14.40 8.39 -24.91
N LYS A 115 15.00 7.29 -25.38
CA LYS A 115 14.97 6.89 -26.79
C LYS A 115 13.56 6.56 -27.28
N HIS A 116 12.77 5.81 -26.47
CA HIS A 116 11.39 5.51 -26.82
C HIS A 116 10.51 6.77 -26.84
N LEU A 117 10.70 7.70 -25.89
CA LEU A 117 9.98 8.97 -25.86
C LEU A 117 10.31 9.85 -27.06
N ALA A 118 11.58 9.88 -27.51
CA ALA A 118 11.98 10.57 -28.74
C ALA A 118 11.29 9.96 -29.98
N TRP A 119 11.24 8.63 -30.07
CA TRP A 119 10.52 7.93 -31.14
C TRP A 119 9.01 8.22 -31.11
N LEU A 120 8.37 8.26 -29.93
CA LEU A 120 6.96 8.65 -29.80
C LEU A 120 6.71 10.09 -30.30
N LYS A 121 7.63 11.02 -30.03
CA LYS A 121 7.56 12.39 -30.56
C LYS A 121 7.69 12.43 -32.08
N GLN A 122 8.50 11.56 -32.68
CA GLN A 122 8.60 11.41 -34.12
C GLN A 122 7.29 10.86 -34.70
N GLN A 123 6.75 9.78 -34.14
CA GLN A 123 5.45 9.21 -34.56
C GLN A 123 4.31 10.24 -34.49
N ARG A 124 4.29 11.10 -33.46
CA ARG A 124 3.34 12.20 -33.34
C ARG A 124 3.39 13.17 -34.54
N ARG A 125 4.55 13.32 -35.19
CA ARG A 125 4.72 14.24 -36.35
C ARG A 125 4.42 13.58 -37.69
N GLU A 126 4.64 12.26 -37.78
CA GLU A 126 4.55 11.50 -39.02
C GLU A 126 3.13 10.95 -39.28
N LEU A 127 2.35 10.77 -38.19
CA LEU A 127 0.99 10.25 -38.31
C LEU A 127 0.00 11.37 -38.67
N GLU A 128 -1.05 10.98 -39.39
CA GLU A 128 -2.13 11.89 -39.83
C GLU A 128 -3.51 11.28 -39.52
N GLY A 129 -4.55 12.09 -39.64
CA GLY A 129 -5.94 11.67 -39.52
C GLY A 129 -6.34 11.19 -38.13
N PRO A 130 -7.32 10.27 -38.01
CA PRO A 130 -7.84 9.81 -36.73
C PRO A 130 -6.81 9.12 -35.83
N LEU A 131 -5.83 8.44 -36.42
CA LEU A 131 -4.76 7.78 -35.66
C LEU A 131 -3.82 8.79 -34.96
N HIS A 132 -3.49 9.87 -35.66
CA HIS A 132 -2.76 11.00 -35.06
C HIS A 132 -3.54 11.56 -33.86
N THR A 133 -4.83 11.87 -34.04
CA THR A 133 -5.68 12.41 -32.97
C THR A 133 -5.70 11.49 -31.76
N ALA A 134 -5.92 10.17 -31.98
CA ALA A 134 -5.94 9.19 -30.89
C ALA A 134 -4.60 9.11 -30.13
N LEU A 135 -3.47 9.07 -30.85
CA LEU A 135 -2.15 9.01 -30.22
C LEU A 135 -1.82 10.29 -29.46
N VAL A 136 -2.10 11.46 -30.04
CA VAL A 136 -1.82 12.76 -29.42
C VAL A 136 -2.63 12.93 -28.13
N THR A 137 -3.95 12.65 -28.19
CA THR A 137 -4.82 12.74 -27.01
C THR A 137 -4.32 11.88 -25.86
N GLU A 138 -3.91 10.63 -26.12
CA GLU A 138 -3.38 9.74 -25.07
C GLU A 138 -2.01 10.18 -24.56
N LEU A 139 -1.14 10.75 -25.39
CA LEU A 139 0.15 11.30 -24.98
C LEU A 139 -0.02 12.52 -24.06
N GLU A 140 -0.89 13.44 -24.42
CA GLU A 140 -1.21 14.63 -23.63
C GLU A 140 -1.86 14.25 -22.29
N HIS A 141 -2.78 13.29 -22.31
CA HIS A 141 -3.35 12.74 -21.10
C HIS A 141 -2.29 12.12 -20.19
N LEU A 142 -1.33 11.36 -20.76
CA LEU A 142 -0.23 10.79 -20.00
C LEU A 142 0.66 11.87 -19.35
N GLU A 143 0.98 12.92 -20.10
CA GLU A 143 1.80 14.03 -19.63
C GLU A 143 1.10 14.77 -18.48
N TYR A 144 -0.18 15.08 -18.64
CA TYR A 144 -1.00 15.67 -17.58
C TYR A 144 -0.99 14.82 -16.30
N MET A 145 -1.28 13.49 -16.42
CA MET A 145 -1.28 12.59 -15.27
C MET A 145 0.07 12.49 -14.57
N GLN A 146 1.16 12.53 -15.34
CA GLN A 146 2.51 12.52 -14.76
C GLN A 146 2.81 13.81 -14.01
N THR A 147 2.41 14.96 -14.54
CA THR A 147 2.56 16.27 -13.87
C THR A 147 1.80 16.30 -12.56
N GLN A 148 0.52 15.89 -12.57
CA GLN A 148 -0.29 15.82 -11.34
C GLN A 148 0.31 14.87 -10.30
N ARG A 149 0.75 13.69 -10.74
CA ARG A 149 1.42 12.73 -9.84
C ARG A 149 2.69 13.31 -9.22
N ASN A 150 3.50 14.03 -10.00
CA ASN A 150 4.75 14.64 -9.50
C ASN A 150 4.44 15.75 -8.48
N ALA A 151 3.45 16.59 -8.74
CA ALA A 151 3.00 17.61 -7.78
C ALA A 151 2.54 16.98 -6.46
N LEU A 152 1.80 15.85 -6.52
CA LEU A 152 1.42 15.10 -5.32
C LEU A 152 2.63 14.47 -4.61
N ASP A 153 3.66 14.04 -5.34
CA ASP A 153 4.90 13.53 -4.74
C ASP A 153 5.63 14.65 -3.97
N ASP A 154 5.66 15.87 -4.50
CA ASP A 154 6.24 17.04 -3.84
C ASP A 154 5.44 17.43 -2.58
N ASP A 155 4.12 17.44 -2.64
CA ASP A 155 3.24 17.69 -1.49
C ASP A 155 3.46 16.65 -0.38
N ILE A 156 3.45 15.37 -0.73
CA ILE A 156 3.74 14.29 0.22
C ILE A 156 5.13 14.46 0.83
N GLY A 157 6.12 14.91 0.04
CA GLY A 157 7.47 15.23 0.50
C GLY A 157 7.47 16.35 1.54
N ARG A 158 6.68 17.42 1.34
CA ARG A 158 6.53 18.52 2.30
C ARG A 158 5.89 18.06 3.60
N TYR A 159 4.79 17.31 3.54
CA TYR A 159 4.16 16.72 4.73
C TYR A 159 5.11 15.79 5.49
N ALA A 160 5.94 15.03 4.79
CA ALA A 160 6.91 14.15 5.41
C ALA A 160 7.99 14.88 6.24
N GLN A 161 8.24 16.16 5.95
CA GLN A 161 9.18 17.01 6.69
C GLN A 161 8.53 17.78 7.84
N SER A 162 7.22 17.75 7.96
CA SER A 162 6.47 18.43 9.02
C SER A 162 6.20 17.52 10.23
N SER A 163 5.94 18.14 11.40
CA SER A 163 5.36 17.43 12.55
C SER A 163 3.92 17.01 12.22
N PRO A 164 3.46 15.82 12.64
CA PRO A 164 4.14 14.83 13.49
C PRO A 164 4.83 13.70 12.70
N TYR A 165 5.13 13.87 11.40
CA TYR A 165 5.58 12.79 10.53
C TYR A 165 7.08 12.64 10.43
N ARG A 166 7.84 13.74 10.48
CA ARG A 166 9.28 13.81 10.17
C ARG A 166 10.09 12.71 10.87
N GLY A 167 10.06 12.66 12.19
CA GLY A 167 10.85 11.69 12.95
C GLY A 167 10.50 10.23 12.62
N LYS A 168 9.20 9.95 12.43
CA LYS A 168 8.73 8.60 12.06
C LYS A 168 9.15 8.22 10.62
N VAL A 169 9.10 9.17 9.70
CA VAL A 169 9.55 8.98 8.30
C VAL A 169 11.04 8.72 8.26
N GLU A 170 11.84 9.54 8.94
CA GLU A 170 13.30 9.39 9.01
C GLU A 170 13.69 8.03 9.61
N ALA A 171 13.06 7.62 10.71
CA ALA A 171 13.26 6.32 11.33
C ALA A 171 12.93 5.16 10.39
N LEU A 172 11.78 5.19 9.70
CA LEU A 172 11.39 4.18 8.73
C LEU A 172 12.33 4.12 7.52
N CYS A 173 12.85 5.27 7.08
CA CYS A 173 13.81 5.36 5.97
C CYS A 173 15.18 4.73 6.29
N CYS A 174 15.46 4.36 7.54
CA CYS A 174 16.62 3.54 7.91
C CYS A 174 16.52 2.10 7.39
N LEU A 175 15.31 1.62 7.07
CA LEU A 175 15.11 0.32 6.46
C LEU A 175 15.42 0.32 4.97
N ARG A 176 16.12 -0.72 4.50
CA ARG A 176 16.38 -0.89 3.06
C ARG A 176 15.07 -1.03 2.28
N GLY A 177 14.95 -0.29 1.19
CA GLY A 177 13.76 -0.28 0.32
C GLY A 177 12.63 0.64 0.79
N VAL A 178 12.71 1.19 2.00
CA VAL A 178 11.77 2.20 2.48
C VAL A 178 12.34 3.60 2.15
N LYS A 179 11.54 4.39 1.43
CA LYS A 179 11.78 5.81 1.13
C LYS A 179 10.60 6.63 1.63
N THR A 180 10.68 7.94 1.52
CA THR A 180 9.65 8.88 1.98
C THR A 180 8.23 8.46 1.61
N LEU A 181 7.93 8.21 0.33
CA LEU A 181 6.61 7.78 -0.10
C LEU A 181 6.17 6.44 0.54
N THR A 182 7.10 5.50 0.69
CA THR A 182 6.82 4.22 1.35
C THR A 182 6.49 4.43 2.83
N ALA A 183 7.29 5.24 3.53
CA ALA A 183 7.08 5.56 4.94
C ALA A 183 5.73 6.29 5.14
N MET A 184 5.44 7.32 4.35
CA MET A 184 4.18 8.07 4.41
C MET A 184 2.97 7.18 4.11
N THR A 185 3.08 6.26 3.14
CA THR A 185 2.02 5.28 2.87
C THR A 185 1.77 4.38 4.08
N LEU A 186 2.82 3.86 4.71
CA LEU A 186 2.70 3.03 5.91
C LEU A 186 2.07 3.80 7.06
N LEU A 187 2.50 5.03 7.31
CA LEU A 187 1.97 5.89 8.37
C LEU A 187 0.49 6.21 8.14
N SER A 188 0.10 6.55 6.91
CA SER A 188 -1.29 6.88 6.57
C SER A 188 -2.25 5.69 6.58
N GLU A 189 -1.77 4.47 6.34
CA GLU A 189 -2.60 3.27 6.26
C GLU A 189 -2.64 2.47 7.57
N ILE A 190 -1.59 2.58 8.41
CA ILE A 190 -1.49 1.91 9.71
C ILE A 190 -2.05 2.79 10.82
N TYR A 191 -1.89 4.12 10.71
CA TYR A 191 -2.22 5.14 11.71
C TYR A 191 -1.47 4.96 13.03
N ASP A 192 -2.13 4.40 14.02
CA ASP A 192 -1.56 4.11 15.32
C ASP A 192 -0.97 2.69 15.37
N ILE A 193 0.34 2.60 15.59
CA ILE A 193 1.04 1.33 15.74
C ILE A 193 0.74 0.66 17.08
N HIS A 194 0.37 1.44 18.09
CA HIS A 194 0.15 0.97 19.45
C HIS A 194 -1.08 0.07 19.57
N ARG A 195 -2.04 0.18 18.65
CA ARG A 195 -3.19 -0.72 18.56
C ARG A 195 -2.84 -2.17 18.24
N PHE A 196 -1.61 -2.43 17.73
CA PHE A 196 -1.13 -3.77 17.44
C PHE A 196 -0.25 -4.27 18.58
N ARG A 197 -0.73 -5.24 19.33
CA ARG A 197 -0.01 -5.83 20.48
C ARG A 197 1.31 -6.52 20.10
N SER A 198 1.43 -6.98 18.86
CA SER A 198 2.61 -7.70 18.37
C SER A 198 2.83 -7.47 16.87
N PRO A 199 4.06 -7.73 16.36
CA PRO A 199 4.32 -7.72 14.91
C PRO A 199 3.41 -8.69 14.14
N ARG A 200 3.04 -9.83 14.74
CA ARG A 200 2.15 -10.81 14.13
C ARG A 200 0.75 -10.24 13.91
N ALA A 201 0.24 -9.44 14.85
CA ALA A 201 -1.05 -8.77 14.72
C ALA A 201 -1.06 -7.79 13.53
N LEU A 202 0.02 -7.01 13.33
CA LEU A 202 0.16 -6.15 12.16
C LEU A 202 0.26 -6.96 10.85
N MET A 203 1.01 -8.06 10.84
CA MET A 203 1.10 -8.95 9.67
C MET A 203 -0.27 -9.53 9.29
N ALA A 204 -1.07 -9.93 10.27
CA ALA A 204 -2.43 -10.42 10.06
C ALA A 204 -3.36 -9.32 9.53
N TYR A 205 -3.32 -8.12 10.13
CA TYR A 205 -4.06 -6.95 9.67
C TYR A 205 -3.76 -6.57 8.20
N LEU A 206 -2.51 -6.76 7.77
CA LEU A 206 -2.09 -6.51 6.39
C LEU A 206 -2.28 -7.71 5.46
N GLY A 207 -2.80 -8.83 5.96
CA GLY A 207 -3.04 -10.04 5.18
C GLY A 207 -1.77 -10.70 4.64
N LEU A 208 -0.64 -10.54 5.34
CA LEU A 208 0.64 -11.15 5.01
C LEU A 208 0.85 -12.51 5.69
N VAL A 209 -0.11 -12.98 6.47
CA VAL A 209 -0.09 -14.32 7.08
C VAL A 209 -0.60 -15.36 6.09
N PRO A 210 -0.06 -16.59 6.10
CA PRO A 210 -0.56 -17.65 5.24
C PRO A 210 -1.99 -18.03 5.62
N LYS A 211 -2.77 -18.47 4.65
CA LYS A 211 -4.01 -19.22 4.90
C LYS A 211 -3.64 -20.57 5.51
N GLU A 212 -4.40 -20.99 6.47
CA GLU A 212 -4.24 -22.30 7.11
C GLU A 212 -5.53 -23.09 6.95
N LYS A 213 -5.39 -24.33 6.48
CA LYS A 213 -6.44 -25.33 6.46
C LYS A 213 -5.88 -26.52 7.22
N SER A 214 -6.14 -26.57 8.51
CA SER A 214 -5.71 -27.66 9.37
C SER A 214 -6.93 -28.49 9.75
N SER A 215 -6.82 -29.79 9.60
CA SER A 215 -7.82 -30.76 10.08
C SER A 215 -7.05 -31.91 10.74
N GLY A 216 -7.28 -32.16 12.03
CA GLY A 216 -6.52 -33.12 12.80
C GLY A 216 -5.03 -32.77 12.82
N ASP A 217 -4.16 -33.75 12.66
CA ASP A 217 -2.69 -33.57 12.70
C ASP A 217 -2.08 -32.98 11.39
N ARG A 218 -2.90 -32.68 10.40
CA ARG A 218 -2.42 -32.22 9.09
C ARG A 218 -2.48 -30.71 8.97
N GLU A 219 -1.33 -30.05 9.12
CA GLU A 219 -1.16 -28.62 8.81
C GLU A 219 -0.94 -28.37 7.32
N GLN A 220 -1.88 -27.70 6.64
CA GLN A 220 -1.71 -27.27 5.26
C GLN A 220 -1.68 -25.74 5.16
N LYS A 221 -0.50 -25.18 4.93
CA LYS A 221 -0.30 -23.72 4.73
C LYS A 221 -0.40 -23.38 3.26
N GLY A 222 -1.32 -22.46 2.92
CA GLY A 222 -1.54 -21.93 1.58
C GLY A 222 -0.85 -20.60 1.30
N SER A 223 -1.34 -19.89 0.28
CA SER A 223 -0.95 -18.51 0.00
C SER A 223 -1.33 -17.56 1.14
N ILE A 224 -0.80 -16.34 1.13
CA ILE A 224 -1.20 -15.30 2.09
C ILE A 224 -2.71 -15.02 2.01
N THR A 225 -3.31 -14.61 3.14
CA THR A 225 -4.75 -14.35 3.23
C THR A 225 -5.23 -13.24 2.31
N LYS A 226 -4.37 -12.25 2.04
CA LYS A 226 -4.70 -11.02 1.30
C LYS A 226 -5.83 -10.19 1.93
N ALA A 227 -6.24 -10.52 3.14
CA ALA A 227 -7.22 -9.75 3.91
C ALA A 227 -6.67 -8.36 4.28
N GLY A 228 -7.56 -7.45 4.64
CA GLY A 228 -7.21 -6.12 5.16
C GLY A 228 -6.53 -5.20 4.15
N ASN A 229 -5.61 -4.36 4.61
CA ASN A 229 -5.12 -3.21 3.85
C ASN A 229 -4.20 -3.59 2.67
N SER A 230 -4.73 -3.49 1.46
CA SER A 230 -4.01 -3.83 0.23
C SER A 230 -2.93 -2.81 -0.15
N HIS A 231 -3.12 -1.51 0.17
CA HIS A 231 -2.15 -0.46 -0.13
C HIS A 231 -0.86 -0.64 0.68
N ALA A 232 -0.98 -0.80 2.01
CA ALA A 232 0.17 -1.04 2.87
C ALA A 232 0.86 -2.38 2.54
N ARG A 233 0.09 -3.44 2.24
CA ARG A 233 0.66 -4.72 1.80
C ARG A 233 1.46 -4.59 0.51
N ARG A 234 0.92 -3.90 -0.51
CA ARG A 234 1.59 -3.69 -1.80
C ARG A 234 2.91 -2.95 -1.62
N ILE A 235 2.91 -1.83 -0.87
CA ILE A 235 4.12 -1.02 -0.70
C ILE A 235 5.21 -1.78 0.08
N LEU A 236 4.83 -2.64 1.03
CA LEU A 236 5.78 -3.52 1.73
C LEU A 236 6.41 -4.54 0.79
N VAL A 237 5.64 -5.11 -0.14
CA VAL A 237 6.17 -6.05 -1.14
C VAL A 237 7.11 -5.32 -2.10
N GLU A 238 6.76 -4.13 -2.57
CA GLU A 238 7.64 -3.28 -3.39
C GLU A 238 8.95 -2.94 -2.66
N ALA A 239 8.88 -2.56 -1.38
CA ALA A 239 10.06 -2.30 -0.56
C ALA A 239 10.92 -3.55 -0.36
N ALA A 240 10.30 -4.71 -0.17
CA ALA A 240 10.99 -5.97 0.09
C ALA A 240 11.87 -6.44 -1.08
N TRP A 241 11.56 -6.08 -2.34
CA TRP A 241 12.39 -6.37 -3.50
C TRP A 241 13.82 -5.85 -3.38
N ASN A 242 14.05 -4.76 -2.65
CA ASN A 242 15.38 -4.20 -2.44
C ASN A 242 16.30 -5.10 -1.59
N ASN A 243 15.73 -6.08 -0.89
CA ASN A 243 16.49 -7.03 -0.08
C ASN A 243 17.06 -8.20 -0.90
N ARG A 244 16.84 -8.24 -2.23
CA ARG A 244 17.52 -9.18 -3.13
C ARG A 244 19.02 -8.93 -3.22
N HIS A 245 19.46 -7.69 -2.99
CA HIS A 245 20.86 -7.30 -3.00
C HIS A 245 21.57 -7.71 -1.71
N ASN A 246 22.87 -7.89 -1.79
CA ASN A 246 23.71 -8.20 -0.63
C ASN A 246 23.60 -7.14 0.46
N ALA A 247 23.74 -7.57 1.71
CA ALA A 247 23.69 -6.69 2.89
C ALA A 247 24.99 -5.87 3.10
N GLY A 248 25.79 -5.68 2.06
CA GLY A 248 27.05 -4.92 2.14
C GLY A 248 26.89 -3.44 2.44
N ALA A 249 28.00 -2.73 2.44
CA ALA A 249 28.07 -1.30 2.71
C ALA A 249 27.18 -0.52 1.73
N ASP A 250 26.17 0.16 2.25
CA ASP A 250 25.25 1.01 1.51
C ASP A 250 25.41 2.44 2.04
N LEU A 251 26.13 3.28 1.30
CA LEU A 251 26.42 4.67 1.70
C LEU A 251 25.14 5.48 1.89
N ILE A 252 24.11 5.21 1.09
CA ILE A 252 22.82 5.91 1.20
C ILE A 252 22.14 5.53 2.52
N LEU A 253 22.14 4.26 2.90
CA LEU A 253 21.56 3.81 4.17
C LEU A 253 22.40 4.32 5.37
N ARG A 254 23.72 4.37 5.25
CA ARG A 254 24.56 4.96 6.30
C ARG A 254 24.19 6.43 6.55
N ARG A 255 24.07 7.24 5.49
CA ARG A 255 23.64 8.65 5.61
C ARG A 255 22.26 8.80 6.25
N ARG A 256 21.28 7.93 5.89
CA ARG A 256 19.93 7.98 6.48
C ARG A 256 19.89 7.56 7.96
N ARG A 257 20.83 6.75 8.40
CA ARG A 257 20.95 6.30 9.78
C ARG A 257 21.74 7.27 10.66
N GLN A 258 22.48 8.19 10.05
CA GLN A 258 23.23 9.20 10.78
C GLN A 258 22.26 10.11 11.54
N GLY A 259 22.54 10.31 12.86
CA GLY A 259 21.68 11.14 13.73
C GLY A 259 20.37 10.47 14.19
N GLN A 260 20.10 9.22 13.79
CA GLN A 260 18.91 8.50 14.25
C GLN A 260 19.17 7.81 15.59
N PRO A 261 18.13 7.55 16.42
CA PRO A 261 18.27 6.87 17.69
C PRO A 261 19.00 5.51 17.55
N PRO A 262 19.91 5.18 18.45
CA PRO A 262 20.69 3.93 18.37
C PRO A 262 19.83 2.67 18.24
N GLU A 263 18.69 2.62 18.93
CA GLU A 263 17.75 1.50 18.85
C GLU A 263 17.17 1.34 17.43
N VAL A 264 16.76 2.44 16.78
CA VAL A 264 16.25 2.43 15.40
C VAL A 264 17.33 1.93 14.44
N VAL A 265 18.58 2.40 14.62
CA VAL A 265 19.71 1.98 13.78
C VAL A 265 19.99 0.49 13.97
N ALA A 266 20.00 -0.01 15.22
CA ALA A 266 20.22 -1.43 15.52
C ALA A 266 19.13 -2.31 14.86
N ILE A 267 17.86 -1.93 14.99
CA ILE A 267 16.74 -2.64 14.35
C ILE A 267 16.92 -2.65 12.82
N ALA A 268 17.27 -1.51 12.22
CA ALA A 268 17.45 -1.38 10.78
C ALA A 268 18.63 -2.18 10.23
N MET A 269 19.75 -2.25 10.97
CA MET A 269 20.90 -3.10 10.64
C MET A 269 20.55 -4.59 10.72
N LYS A 270 19.89 -5.02 11.79
CA LYS A 270 19.39 -6.38 11.95
C LYS A 270 18.45 -6.77 10.79
N ALA A 271 17.54 -5.86 10.42
CA ALA A 271 16.63 -6.05 9.29
C ALA A 271 17.40 -6.27 7.98
N GLN A 272 18.36 -5.41 7.67
CA GLN A 272 19.16 -5.47 6.43
C GLN A 272 19.83 -6.83 6.26
N HIS A 273 20.53 -7.34 7.29
CA HIS A 273 21.22 -8.62 7.24
C HIS A 273 20.25 -9.80 7.17
N ARG A 274 19.23 -9.79 8.01
CA ARG A 274 18.28 -10.89 8.11
C ARG A 274 17.41 -11.02 6.86
N LEU A 275 16.89 -9.91 6.33
CA LEU A 275 16.01 -9.93 5.16
C LEU A 275 16.77 -10.31 3.88
N SER A 276 17.99 -9.81 3.68
CA SER A 276 18.84 -10.21 2.54
C SER A 276 19.20 -11.70 2.59
N ARG A 277 19.57 -12.23 3.77
CA ARG A 277 19.87 -13.65 3.95
C ARG A 277 18.62 -14.50 3.65
N LYS A 278 17.48 -14.10 4.17
CA LYS A 278 16.20 -14.79 3.95
C LYS A 278 15.80 -14.77 2.48
N PHE A 279 15.93 -13.62 1.80
CA PHE A 279 15.59 -13.49 0.39
C PHE A 279 16.41 -14.49 -0.44
N ARG A 280 17.75 -14.50 -0.30
CA ARG A 280 18.66 -15.40 -1.02
C ARG A 280 18.33 -16.88 -0.77
N ARG A 281 18.15 -17.27 0.51
CA ARG A 281 17.80 -18.65 0.88
C ARG A 281 16.49 -19.11 0.24
N LEU A 282 15.47 -18.23 0.17
CA LEU A 282 14.18 -18.58 -0.42
C LEU A 282 14.22 -18.56 -1.93
N TRP A 283 14.98 -17.66 -2.54
CA TRP A 283 15.15 -17.59 -4.00
C TRP A 283 15.67 -18.87 -4.62
N LEU A 284 16.56 -19.56 -3.93
CA LEU A 284 17.10 -20.84 -4.38
C LEU A 284 16.06 -21.98 -4.40
N LYS A 285 14.97 -21.86 -3.63
CA LYS A 285 14.00 -22.93 -3.40
C LYS A 285 12.58 -22.62 -3.87
N LYS A 286 12.26 -21.37 -4.13
CA LYS A 286 10.91 -20.89 -4.40
C LYS A 286 10.92 -19.85 -5.51
N HIS A 287 9.77 -19.71 -6.18
CA HIS A 287 9.59 -18.64 -7.15
C HIS A 287 9.86 -17.26 -6.52
N PRO A 288 10.53 -16.31 -7.21
CA PRO A 288 10.88 -14.98 -6.70
C PRO A 288 9.74 -14.22 -6.03
N ASN A 289 8.54 -14.27 -6.61
CA ASN A 289 7.36 -13.61 -6.04
C ASN A 289 6.95 -14.21 -4.68
N VAL A 290 7.17 -15.51 -4.45
CA VAL A 290 6.92 -16.13 -3.15
C VAL A 290 7.98 -15.71 -2.14
N ALA A 291 9.24 -15.65 -2.57
CA ALA A 291 10.37 -15.22 -1.73
C ALA A 291 10.16 -13.77 -1.25
N VAL A 292 9.83 -12.85 -2.16
CA VAL A 292 9.62 -11.42 -1.81
C VAL A 292 8.45 -11.22 -0.85
N VAL A 293 7.35 -11.95 -1.02
CA VAL A 293 6.19 -11.86 -0.10
C VAL A 293 6.55 -12.36 1.30
N ALA A 294 7.35 -13.44 1.40
CA ALA A 294 7.84 -13.93 2.69
C ALA A 294 8.81 -12.95 3.37
N VAL A 295 9.60 -12.21 2.58
CA VAL A 295 10.46 -11.13 3.07
C VAL A 295 9.63 -9.91 3.47
N ALA A 296 8.61 -9.53 2.70
CA ALA A 296 7.68 -8.44 3.03
C ALA A 296 6.95 -8.67 4.36
N ARG A 297 6.54 -9.91 4.63
CA ARG A 297 5.97 -10.30 5.92
C ARG A 297 6.93 -10.02 7.08
N GLU A 298 8.21 -10.34 6.93
CA GLU A 298 9.21 -10.11 7.97
C GLU A 298 9.60 -8.63 8.05
N LEU A 299 9.69 -7.92 6.91
CA LEU A 299 9.88 -6.47 6.85
C LEU A 299 8.77 -5.74 7.63
N CYS A 300 7.51 -6.20 7.53
CA CYS A 300 6.39 -5.69 8.33
C CYS A 300 6.68 -5.74 9.84
N GLY A 301 7.33 -6.81 10.32
CA GLY A 301 7.73 -6.91 11.73
C GLY A 301 8.80 -5.87 12.13
N PHE A 302 9.74 -5.58 11.24
CA PHE A 302 10.74 -4.53 11.47
C PHE A 302 10.13 -3.12 11.39
N VAL A 303 9.16 -2.90 10.50
CA VAL A 303 8.37 -1.66 10.47
C VAL A 303 7.64 -1.45 11.79
N TRP A 304 6.99 -2.49 12.32
CA TRP A 304 6.35 -2.43 13.63
C TRP A 304 7.34 -2.05 14.74
N ALA A 305 8.50 -2.68 14.77
CA ALA A 305 9.54 -2.43 15.79
C ALA A 305 10.05 -0.98 15.69
N ILE A 306 10.36 -0.48 14.50
CA ILE A 306 10.82 0.90 14.31
C ILE A 306 9.74 1.90 14.70
N MET A 307 8.47 1.68 14.30
CA MET A 307 7.38 2.60 14.66
C MET A 307 7.11 2.64 16.18
N LYS A 308 7.45 1.57 16.92
CA LYS A 308 7.39 1.55 18.39
C LYS A 308 8.57 2.27 19.04
N ALA A 309 9.76 2.17 18.44
CA ALA A 309 10.99 2.81 18.94
C ALA A 309 11.16 4.26 18.46
N ALA A 310 10.46 4.67 17.41
CA ALA A 310 10.57 6.03 16.87
C ALA A 310 10.05 7.07 17.84
N PRO A 311 10.71 8.24 17.95
CA PRO A 311 10.25 9.33 18.81
C PRO A 311 8.81 9.72 18.48
N GLN A 312 8.01 9.87 19.52
CA GLN A 312 6.65 10.44 19.43
C GLN A 312 6.79 11.94 19.72
N TYR A 313 6.85 12.73 18.67
CA TYR A 313 6.79 14.20 18.80
C TYR A 313 5.36 14.68 18.57
#